data_f3f7921dafcdd580ca685d08315d750c
#
_entry.id   f3f7921dafcdd580ca685d08315d750c
#
_cell.length_a   1.000
_cell.length_b   1.000
_cell.length_c   1.000
_cell.angle_alpha   90.00
_cell.angle_beta   90.00
_cell.angle_gamma   90.00
#
_symmetry.space_group_name_H-M   'P 1'
#
loop_
_entity.id
_entity.type
_entity.pdbx_description
1 polymer ?
#
loop_
_entity_poly.entity_id
_entity_poly.type
_entity_poly.pdbx_seq_one_letter_code
_entity_poly.pdbx_strand_id
1 'polypeptide(L)'
;NYSAIYYAPANAGYGVAITHQDQTVVAIWYTYDAAGRPVWYTAAAPREADGRYRGQYFLSSGTPMAQITGSPAVSTTVAQGSVELNFGSNRQLDFAFTPNAGATQRRLLEPLPLAPTPQICRFALGSRAAVGNYSDLWWTPAENGWGLSVQHQGELIFLAWYTYAADRQPQWLTAVVRRQADGSYRGRLNRSASGTPYTTA
;
A
#
# COMPACT_ATOMS: atom_id res chain seq x y z
N ASN A 1 13.13 -7.02 -7.52
CA ASN A 1 12.17 -5.96 -7.21
C ASN A 1 10.84 -6.60 -6.79
N TYR A 2 10.36 -6.27 -5.59
CA TYR A 2 9.15 -6.81 -4.99
C TYR A 2 7.98 -5.82 -5.02
N SER A 3 8.13 -4.66 -5.69
CA SER A 3 7.06 -3.66 -5.80
C SER A 3 5.81 -4.26 -6.41
N ALA A 4 4.73 -4.27 -5.65
CA ALA A 4 3.39 -4.71 -6.01
C ALA A 4 2.41 -4.39 -4.88
N ILE A 5 1.12 -4.53 -5.14
CA ILE A 5 0.12 -4.63 -4.09
C ILE A 5 -0.11 -6.12 -3.82
N TYR A 6 0.00 -6.49 -2.55
CA TYR A 6 -0.19 -7.86 -2.05
C TYR A 6 -1.49 -7.97 -1.30
N TYR A 7 -2.17 -9.10 -1.44
CA TYR A 7 -3.46 -9.37 -0.81
C TYR A 7 -3.58 -10.83 -0.39
N ALA A 8 -4.53 -11.16 0.47
CA ALA A 8 -4.88 -12.53 0.79
C ALA A 8 -6.14 -12.93 0.01
N PRO A 9 -6.08 -13.91 -0.92
CA PRO A 9 -7.26 -14.32 -1.69
C PRO A 9 -8.44 -14.81 -0.83
N ALA A 10 -8.13 -15.46 0.30
CA ALA A 10 -9.14 -15.97 1.22
C ALA A 10 -9.80 -14.90 2.10
N ASN A 11 -9.16 -13.73 2.25
CA ASN A 11 -9.59 -12.67 3.17
C ASN A 11 -9.56 -11.32 2.44
N ALA A 12 -10.55 -11.10 1.56
CA ALA A 12 -10.65 -9.84 0.83
C ALA A 12 -10.93 -8.65 1.78
N GLY A 13 -10.44 -7.47 1.41
CA GLY A 13 -10.75 -6.21 2.10
C GLY A 13 -9.55 -5.51 2.73
N TYR A 14 -8.35 -6.13 2.74
CA TYR A 14 -7.11 -5.48 3.12
C TYR A 14 -5.98 -5.82 2.15
N GLY A 15 -4.90 -5.07 2.21
CA GLY A 15 -3.70 -5.33 1.41
C GLY A 15 -2.47 -4.61 1.91
N VAL A 16 -1.34 -4.99 1.35
CA VAL A 16 -0.04 -4.38 1.61
C VAL A 16 0.54 -3.90 0.29
N ALA A 17 0.65 -2.58 0.13
CA ALA A 17 1.34 -1.99 -1.01
C ALA A 17 2.83 -1.92 -0.70
N ILE A 18 3.64 -2.50 -1.57
CA ILE A 18 5.10 -2.57 -1.44
C ILE A 18 5.74 -1.72 -2.52
N THR A 19 6.61 -0.81 -2.12
CA THR A 19 7.56 -0.10 -2.98
C THR A 19 8.97 -0.50 -2.56
N HIS A 20 9.71 -1.15 -3.46
CA HIS A 20 11.06 -1.64 -3.20
C HIS A 20 12.09 -0.72 -3.86
N GLN A 21 12.90 -0.08 -3.04
CA GLN A 21 13.95 0.84 -3.45
C GLN A 21 15.29 0.38 -2.85
N ASP A 22 16.18 -0.11 -3.72
CA ASP A 22 17.51 -0.62 -3.36
C ASP A 22 17.44 -1.69 -2.25
N GLN A 23 17.96 -1.40 -1.06
CA GLN A 23 17.96 -2.30 0.10
C GLN A 23 16.80 -2.04 1.07
N THR A 24 15.83 -1.20 0.69
CA THR A 24 14.71 -0.84 1.55
C THR A 24 13.38 -1.12 0.89
N VAL A 25 12.45 -1.65 1.67
CA VAL A 25 11.04 -1.79 1.31
C VAL A 25 10.24 -0.77 2.09
N VAL A 26 9.45 0.04 1.38
CA VAL A 26 8.38 0.83 1.98
C VAL A 26 7.09 0.03 1.84
N ALA A 27 6.43 -0.23 2.96
CA ALA A 27 5.16 -0.93 3.01
C ALA A 27 4.05 0.00 3.50
N ILE A 28 2.91 0.00 2.81
CA ILE A 28 1.69 0.63 3.31
C ILE A 28 0.65 -0.47 3.45
N TRP A 29 0.30 -0.77 4.69
CA TRP A 29 -0.68 -1.78 5.05
C TRP A 29 -2.02 -1.10 5.32
N TYR A 30 -3.01 -1.31 4.46
CA TYR A 30 -4.37 -0.83 4.62
C TYR A 30 -5.29 -1.97 5.05
N THR A 31 -6.05 -1.74 6.10
CA THR A 31 -6.83 -2.76 6.81
C THR A 31 -7.93 -2.12 7.66
N TYR A 32 -8.40 -2.85 8.68
CA TYR A 32 -9.42 -2.38 9.63
C TYR A 32 -8.95 -2.59 11.06
N ASP A 33 -9.22 -1.61 11.93
CA ASP A 33 -8.92 -1.69 13.36
C ASP A 33 -9.87 -2.68 14.09
N ALA A 34 -9.69 -2.83 15.40
CA ALA A 34 -10.50 -3.72 16.21
C ALA A 34 -12.01 -3.38 16.21
N ALA A 35 -12.38 -2.16 15.89
CA ALA A 35 -13.77 -1.72 15.72
C ALA A 35 -14.28 -1.86 14.27
N GLY A 36 -13.47 -2.44 13.36
CA GLY A 36 -13.79 -2.57 11.95
C GLY A 36 -13.70 -1.28 11.15
N ARG A 37 -13.09 -0.21 11.67
CA ARG A 37 -12.89 1.06 10.96
C ARG A 37 -11.68 0.97 10.06
N PRO A 38 -11.74 1.56 8.83
CA PRO A 38 -10.60 1.59 7.93
C PRO A 38 -9.41 2.31 8.56
N VAL A 39 -8.25 1.68 8.47
CA VAL A 39 -6.98 2.19 9.00
C VAL A 39 -5.85 1.82 8.03
N TRP A 40 -4.80 2.63 7.98
CA TRP A 40 -3.59 2.29 7.25
C TRP A 40 -2.35 2.59 8.09
N TYR A 41 -1.33 1.78 7.88
CA TYR A 41 -0.05 1.85 8.56
C TYR A 41 1.07 1.99 7.53
N THR A 42 2.15 2.66 7.90
CA THR A 42 3.37 2.76 7.10
C THR A 42 4.53 2.07 7.78
N ALA A 43 5.41 1.48 7.01
CA ALA A 43 6.69 0.97 7.50
C ALA A 43 7.78 1.20 6.45
N ALA A 44 8.97 1.57 6.90
CA ALA A 44 10.19 1.49 6.12
C ALA A 44 11.04 0.38 6.73
N ALA A 45 11.34 -0.64 5.93
CA ALA A 45 12.01 -1.84 6.37
C ALA A 45 13.29 -2.05 5.54
N PRO A 46 14.48 -1.80 6.09
CA PRO A 46 15.74 -2.15 5.45
C PRO A 46 15.91 -3.66 5.39
N ARG A 47 16.70 -4.10 4.40
CA ARG A 47 17.09 -5.50 4.25
C ARG A 47 18.16 -5.86 5.26
N GLU A 48 17.96 -6.96 5.96
CA GLU A 48 18.92 -7.50 6.91
C GLU A 48 19.81 -8.60 6.29
N ALA A 49 20.83 -9.02 7.03
CA ALA A 49 21.81 -10.00 6.58
C ALA A 49 21.20 -11.37 6.24
N ASP A 50 20.07 -11.73 6.88
CA ASP A 50 19.31 -12.95 6.60
C ASP A 50 18.40 -12.83 5.37
N GLY A 51 18.41 -11.68 4.69
CA GLY A 51 17.64 -11.40 3.50
C GLY A 51 16.22 -10.91 3.72
N ARG A 52 15.74 -10.87 4.96
CA ARG A 52 14.44 -10.36 5.35
C ARG A 52 14.46 -8.85 5.52
N TYR A 53 13.30 -8.24 5.46
CA TYR A 53 13.11 -6.80 5.67
C TYR A 53 12.40 -6.58 7.00
N ARG A 54 12.99 -5.78 7.90
CA ARG A 54 12.39 -5.50 9.22
C ARG A 54 12.36 -4.01 9.52
N GLY A 55 11.29 -3.58 10.20
CA GLY A 55 11.13 -2.19 10.60
C GLY A 55 9.97 -2.01 11.58
N GLN A 56 9.82 -0.79 12.06
CA GLN A 56 8.64 -0.40 12.82
C GLN A 56 7.50 -0.03 11.87
N TYR A 57 6.25 -0.27 12.29
CA TYR A 57 5.09 0.25 11.60
C TYR A 57 4.40 1.32 12.43
N PHE A 58 3.84 2.31 11.73
CA PHE A 58 3.32 3.53 12.30
C PHE A 58 1.87 3.77 11.89
N LEU A 59 1.06 4.20 12.85
CA LEU A 59 -0.26 4.78 12.60
C LEU A 59 -0.10 6.29 12.49
N SER A 60 -0.76 6.89 11.49
CA SER A 60 -0.77 8.34 11.30
C SER A 60 -2.17 8.91 11.48
N SER A 61 -2.24 10.13 11.98
CA SER A 61 -3.41 11.01 11.89
C SER A 61 -3.02 12.33 11.25
N GLY A 62 -3.93 12.99 10.56
CA GLY A 62 -3.50 14.18 9.79
C GLY A 62 -4.61 15.07 9.28
N THR A 63 -4.24 16.00 8.41
CA THR A 63 -5.15 16.95 7.79
C THR A 63 -6.22 16.20 7.00
N PRO A 64 -7.52 16.45 7.25
CA PRO A 64 -8.60 15.82 6.51
C PRO A 64 -8.50 16.07 5.01
N MET A 65 -8.85 15.06 4.21
CA MET A 65 -8.81 15.10 2.74
C MET A 65 -9.46 16.37 2.16
N ALA A 66 -10.61 16.78 2.70
CA ALA A 66 -11.34 17.97 2.23
C ALA A 66 -10.62 19.30 2.55
N GLN A 67 -9.58 19.28 3.38
CA GLN A 67 -8.78 20.44 3.75
C GLN A 67 -7.40 20.45 3.09
N ILE A 68 -7.10 19.47 2.25
CA ILE A 68 -5.87 19.41 1.46
C ILE A 68 -6.06 20.28 0.23
N THR A 69 -5.47 21.49 0.26
CA THR A 69 -5.68 22.54 -0.75
C THR A 69 -4.36 23.12 -1.29
N GLY A 70 -3.30 22.30 -1.37
CA GLY A 70 -1.98 22.75 -1.81
C GLY A 70 -1.16 23.45 -0.72
N SER A 71 -1.64 23.48 0.52
CA SER A 71 -0.92 24.02 1.69
C SER A 71 -0.28 22.87 2.48
N PRO A 72 0.75 23.14 3.30
CA PRO A 72 1.37 22.10 4.12
C PRO A 72 0.33 21.38 4.98
N ALA A 73 0.21 20.09 4.76
CA ALA A 73 -0.61 19.22 5.59
C ALA A 73 0.18 18.85 6.86
N VAL A 74 -0.53 18.76 7.98
CA VAL A 74 0.06 18.33 9.25
C VAL A 74 -0.32 16.87 9.50
N SER A 75 0.68 16.04 9.77
CA SER A 75 0.46 14.66 10.19
C SER A 75 1.29 14.34 11.43
N THR A 76 0.75 13.47 12.29
CA THR A 76 1.45 12.90 13.43
C THR A 76 1.49 11.38 13.27
N THR A 77 2.60 10.77 13.66
CA THR A 77 2.81 9.32 13.58
C THR A 77 3.13 8.73 14.94
N VAL A 78 2.58 7.55 15.21
CA VAL A 78 2.81 6.81 16.45
C VAL A 78 3.20 5.38 16.10
N ALA A 79 4.34 4.91 16.64
CA ALA A 79 4.79 3.54 16.46
C ALA A 79 3.80 2.55 17.11
N GLN A 80 3.38 1.55 16.36
CA GLN A 80 2.39 0.55 16.78
C GLN A 80 3.01 -0.82 17.02
N GLY A 81 4.23 -1.04 16.55
CA GLY A 81 4.92 -2.31 16.66
C GLY A 81 5.96 -2.50 15.55
N SER A 82 6.29 -3.74 15.26
CA SER A 82 7.26 -4.12 14.24
C SER A 82 6.65 -4.96 13.12
N VAL A 83 7.25 -4.90 11.93
CA VAL A 83 6.96 -5.75 10.78
C VAL A 83 8.19 -6.54 10.35
N GLU A 84 7.94 -7.74 9.85
CA GLU A 84 8.90 -8.55 9.12
C GLU A 84 8.28 -8.94 7.78
N LEU A 85 9.01 -8.70 6.70
CA LEU A 85 8.60 -9.06 5.35
C LEU A 85 9.63 -10.04 4.78
N ASN A 86 9.15 -11.20 4.31
CA ASN A 86 9.97 -12.19 3.66
C ASN A 86 9.36 -12.57 2.32
N PHE A 87 10.10 -12.35 1.23
CA PHE A 87 9.63 -12.61 -0.13
C PHE A 87 10.15 -13.95 -0.62
N GLY A 88 9.23 -14.86 -0.91
CA GLY A 88 9.53 -16.19 -1.50
C GLY A 88 9.90 -16.13 -2.98
N SER A 89 10.44 -17.24 -3.48
CA SER A 89 10.83 -17.40 -4.90
C SER A 89 9.67 -17.26 -5.88
N ASN A 90 8.46 -17.58 -5.46
CA ASN A 90 7.20 -17.43 -6.22
C ASN A 90 6.56 -16.04 -6.09
N ARG A 91 7.29 -15.03 -5.54
CA ARG A 91 6.84 -13.69 -5.25
C ARG A 91 5.75 -13.60 -4.17
N GLN A 92 5.46 -14.66 -3.43
CA GLN A 92 4.62 -14.56 -2.24
C GLN A 92 5.32 -13.76 -1.17
N LEU A 93 4.54 -13.03 -0.38
CA LEU A 93 5.01 -12.26 0.77
C LEU A 93 4.52 -12.93 2.07
N ASP A 94 5.45 -13.44 2.86
CA ASP A 94 5.20 -13.77 4.26
C ASP A 94 5.30 -12.45 5.06
N PHE A 95 4.14 -11.90 5.39
CA PHE A 95 3.98 -10.65 6.12
C PHE A 95 3.70 -10.94 7.59
N ALA A 96 4.65 -10.62 8.45
CA ALA A 96 4.48 -10.73 9.89
C ALA A 96 4.45 -9.34 10.52
N PHE A 97 3.57 -9.17 11.50
CA PHE A 97 3.52 -7.96 12.31
C PHE A 97 3.34 -8.32 13.79
N THR A 98 4.01 -7.54 14.64
CA THR A 98 3.97 -7.70 16.10
C THR A 98 3.55 -6.36 16.71
N PRO A 99 2.31 -6.23 17.21
CA PRO A 99 1.87 -5.03 17.92
C PRO A 99 2.71 -4.79 19.19
N ASN A 100 2.80 -3.53 19.64
CA ASN A 100 3.47 -3.18 20.90
C ASN A 100 2.90 -3.95 22.11
N ALA A 101 1.61 -4.29 22.04
CA ALA A 101 0.94 -5.16 23.01
C ALA A 101 0.21 -6.27 22.26
N GLY A 102 0.80 -7.47 22.24
CA GLY A 102 0.19 -8.63 21.57
C GLY A 102 1.20 -9.58 20.96
N ALA A 103 0.69 -10.68 20.44
CA ALA A 103 1.49 -11.71 19.78
C ALA A 103 1.73 -11.35 18.31
N THR A 104 2.83 -11.88 17.75
CA THR A 104 3.11 -11.82 16.33
C THR A 104 2.02 -12.54 15.54
N GLN A 105 1.53 -11.89 14.51
CA GLN A 105 0.62 -12.48 13.53
C GLN A 105 1.32 -12.58 12.17
N ARG A 106 0.96 -13.59 11.38
CA ARG A 106 1.51 -13.83 10.04
C ARG A 106 0.40 -13.98 9.02
N ARG A 107 0.67 -13.48 7.82
CA ARG A 107 -0.21 -13.61 6.65
C ARG A 107 0.63 -13.95 5.43
N LEU A 108 0.23 -14.96 4.70
CA LEU A 108 0.80 -15.26 3.38
C LEU A 108 -0.01 -14.52 2.33
N LEU A 109 0.64 -13.60 1.62
CA LEU A 109 0.01 -12.70 0.66
C LEU A 109 0.56 -12.98 -0.75
N GLU A 110 -0.27 -12.72 -1.75
CA GLU A 110 0.07 -12.86 -3.17
C GLU A 110 -0.01 -11.50 -3.87
N PRO A 111 0.78 -11.28 -4.94
CA PRO A 111 0.63 -10.08 -5.77
C PRO A 111 -0.77 -10.02 -6.39
N LEU A 112 -1.44 -8.87 -6.29
CA LEU A 112 -2.78 -8.66 -6.83
C LEU A 112 -2.78 -8.79 -8.37
N PRO A 113 -3.51 -9.75 -8.96
CA PRO A 113 -3.66 -9.86 -10.39
C PRO A 113 -4.78 -8.92 -10.86
N LEU A 114 -4.47 -7.98 -11.76
CA LEU A 114 -5.47 -7.09 -12.39
C LEU A 114 -5.82 -7.54 -13.80
N ALA A 115 -4.91 -8.24 -14.46
CA ALA A 115 -5.08 -8.74 -15.81
C ALA A 115 -4.88 -10.27 -15.84
N PRO A 116 -5.53 -11.00 -16.77
CA PRO A 116 -5.41 -12.45 -16.91
C PRO A 116 -3.96 -12.93 -17.12
N THR A 117 -3.13 -12.08 -17.70
CA THR A 117 -1.69 -12.31 -17.84
C THR A 117 -0.96 -11.15 -17.19
N PRO A 118 -0.48 -11.29 -15.95
CA PRO A 118 0.33 -10.26 -15.32
C PRO A 118 1.54 -9.98 -16.22
N GLN A 119 1.68 -8.73 -16.64
CA GLN A 119 2.88 -8.34 -17.39
C GLN A 119 4.08 -8.50 -16.47
N ILE A 120 4.94 -9.45 -16.77
CA ILE A 120 6.23 -9.58 -16.12
C ILE A 120 6.99 -8.30 -16.46
N CYS A 121 7.30 -7.47 -15.47
CA CYS A 121 8.23 -6.37 -15.64
C CYS A 121 9.57 -6.95 -16.09
N ARG A 122 9.80 -7.00 -17.39
CA ARG A 122 11.14 -7.21 -17.93
C ARG A 122 11.92 -5.94 -17.63
N PHE A 123 12.91 -6.03 -16.79
CA PHE A 123 13.91 -4.97 -16.66
C PHE A 123 14.61 -4.84 -18.01
N ALA A 124 14.15 -3.90 -18.84
CA ALA A 124 14.98 -3.40 -19.91
C ALA A 124 16.02 -2.46 -19.27
N LEU A 125 17.29 -2.71 -19.52
CA LEU A 125 18.35 -1.72 -19.35
C LEU A 125 17.98 -0.54 -20.26
N GLY A 126 17.44 0.54 -19.70
CA GLY A 126 17.01 1.71 -20.45
C GLY A 126 15.94 2.55 -19.74
N SER A 127 15.61 3.68 -20.34
CA SER A 127 14.63 4.62 -19.80
C SER A 127 13.25 3.98 -19.63
N ARG A 128 12.65 4.13 -18.44
CA ARG A 128 11.25 3.79 -18.15
C ARG A 128 10.23 4.57 -19.00
N ALA A 129 10.64 5.66 -19.65
CA ALA A 129 9.78 6.51 -20.44
C ALA A 129 9.17 5.82 -21.67
N ALA A 130 9.76 4.72 -22.16
CA ALA A 130 9.28 3.98 -23.33
C ALA A 130 8.25 2.88 -22.99
N VAL A 131 8.06 2.54 -21.72
CA VAL A 131 7.11 1.52 -21.28
C VAL A 131 6.21 2.19 -20.26
N GLY A 132 5.02 2.59 -20.65
CA GLY A 132 4.06 3.31 -19.80
C GLY A 132 3.63 2.50 -18.55
N ASN A 133 4.54 2.33 -17.61
CA ASN A 133 4.27 1.70 -16.32
C ASN A 133 4.32 2.76 -15.22
N TYR A 134 3.17 3.01 -14.61
CA TYR A 134 2.99 4.01 -13.56
C TYR A 134 3.01 3.41 -12.16
N SER A 135 3.35 2.12 -12.02
CA SER A 135 3.43 1.46 -10.71
C SER A 135 4.48 2.11 -9.83
N ASP A 136 4.04 2.75 -8.75
CA ASP A 136 4.89 3.37 -7.74
C ASP A 136 4.05 3.85 -6.56
N LEU A 137 4.73 4.40 -5.54
CA LEU A 137 4.13 5.21 -4.50
C LEU A 137 4.23 6.69 -4.90
N TRP A 138 3.10 7.35 -5.04
CA TRP A 138 2.97 8.75 -5.47
C TRP A 138 2.57 9.64 -4.30
N TRP A 139 3.24 10.75 -4.14
CA TRP A 139 3.00 11.73 -3.10
C TRP A 139 3.48 13.12 -3.53
N THR A 140 3.09 14.17 -2.79
CA THR A 140 3.62 15.51 -3.02
C THR A 140 4.24 16.08 -1.74
N PRO A 141 5.47 16.62 -1.81
CA PRO A 141 6.14 17.22 -0.65
C PRO A 141 5.38 18.40 -0.03
N ALA A 142 4.62 19.13 -0.85
CA ALA A 142 3.84 20.31 -0.40
C ALA A 142 2.66 19.92 0.50
N GLU A 143 2.18 18.68 0.43
CA GLU A 143 0.99 18.21 1.14
C GLU A 143 1.30 16.89 1.86
N ASN A 144 2.22 16.93 2.78
CA ASN A 144 2.68 15.76 3.48
C ASN A 144 1.56 15.05 4.27
N GLY A 145 1.61 13.71 4.34
CA GLY A 145 0.71 12.87 5.13
C GLY A 145 -0.33 12.08 4.34
N TRP A 146 -0.42 12.23 3.01
CA TRP A 146 -1.24 11.40 2.14
C TRP A 146 -0.43 10.85 0.96
N GLY A 147 -0.94 9.82 0.29
CA GLY A 147 -0.27 9.25 -0.88
C GLY A 147 -1.13 8.25 -1.65
N LEU A 148 -0.64 7.88 -2.81
CA LEU A 148 -1.26 6.92 -3.72
C LEU A 148 -0.30 5.77 -3.98
N SER A 149 -0.71 4.54 -3.69
CA SER A 149 -0.05 3.36 -4.27
C SER A 149 -0.74 3.01 -5.58
N VAL A 150 0.05 2.92 -6.63
CA VAL A 150 -0.41 2.63 -7.99
C VAL A 150 0.19 1.31 -8.45
N GLN A 151 -0.66 0.38 -8.92
CA GLN A 151 -0.25 -0.85 -9.60
C GLN A 151 -0.82 -0.87 -11.01
N HIS A 152 0.05 -0.78 -12.01
CA HIS A 152 -0.31 -0.73 -13.42
C HIS A 152 -0.08 -2.09 -14.07
N GLN A 153 -1.12 -2.64 -14.71
CA GLN A 153 -1.07 -3.89 -15.46
C GLN A 153 -1.84 -3.73 -16.80
N GLY A 154 -1.11 -3.51 -17.89
CA GLY A 154 -1.70 -3.33 -19.22
C GLY A 154 -2.59 -2.09 -19.31
N GLU A 155 -3.87 -2.29 -19.60
CA GLU A 155 -4.87 -1.21 -19.72
C GLU A 155 -5.54 -0.86 -18.38
N LEU A 156 -5.11 -1.50 -17.27
CA LEU A 156 -5.71 -1.35 -15.96
C LEU A 156 -4.69 -0.79 -14.96
N ILE A 157 -5.18 0.09 -14.10
CA ILE A 157 -4.48 0.53 -12.90
C ILE A 157 -5.38 0.26 -11.70
N PHE A 158 -4.85 -0.42 -10.69
CA PHE A 158 -5.38 -0.37 -9.34
C PHE A 158 -4.66 0.74 -8.59
N LEU A 159 -5.43 1.55 -7.86
CA LEU A 159 -4.88 2.54 -6.95
C LEU A 159 -5.49 2.39 -5.56
N ALA A 160 -4.66 2.64 -4.55
CA ALA A 160 -5.08 2.82 -3.17
C ALA A 160 -4.63 4.20 -2.72
N TRP A 161 -5.60 5.02 -2.29
CA TRP A 161 -5.36 6.37 -1.79
C TRP A 161 -5.46 6.37 -0.27
N TYR A 162 -4.39 6.76 0.38
CA TYR A 162 -4.26 6.87 1.83
C TYR A 162 -4.39 8.32 2.24
N THR A 163 -5.34 8.62 3.10
CA THR A 163 -5.67 9.97 3.53
C THR A 163 -6.36 9.98 4.88
N TYR A 164 -7.01 11.08 5.25
CA TYR A 164 -7.67 11.21 6.54
C TYR A 164 -9.12 11.67 6.39
N ALA A 165 -9.98 11.16 7.25
CA ALA A 165 -11.37 11.55 7.37
C ALA A 165 -11.53 12.92 8.10
N ALA A 166 -12.75 13.42 8.21
CA ALA A 166 -13.04 14.71 8.85
C ALA A 166 -12.62 14.75 10.33
N ASP A 167 -12.62 13.61 11.01
CA ASP A 167 -12.15 13.44 12.39
C ASP A 167 -10.63 13.26 12.49
N ARG A 168 -9.89 13.44 11.39
CA ARG A 168 -8.43 13.29 11.25
C ARG A 168 -7.94 11.86 11.40
N GLN A 169 -8.85 10.88 11.48
CA GLN A 169 -8.47 9.47 11.51
C GLN A 169 -8.10 8.97 10.10
N PRO A 170 -7.22 7.96 10.00
CA PRO A 170 -6.85 7.39 8.72
C PRO A 170 -8.07 6.81 8.00
N GLN A 171 -8.12 7.03 6.70
CA GLN A 171 -9.04 6.34 5.79
C GLN A 171 -8.33 6.02 4.50
N TRP A 172 -8.82 5.02 3.79
CA TRP A 172 -8.31 4.67 2.48
C TRP A 172 -9.43 4.46 1.48
N LEU A 173 -9.13 4.77 0.22
CA LEU A 173 -10.02 4.62 -0.91
C LEU A 173 -9.31 3.80 -1.97
N THR A 174 -10.06 3.03 -2.76
CA THR A 174 -9.51 2.26 -3.86
C THR A 174 -10.26 2.48 -5.16
N ALA A 175 -9.56 2.32 -6.28
CA ALA A 175 -10.19 2.26 -7.58
C ALA A 175 -9.46 1.28 -8.50
N VAL A 176 -10.22 0.66 -9.40
CA VAL A 176 -9.71 0.09 -10.63
C VAL A 176 -10.08 1.06 -11.74
N VAL A 177 -9.08 1.60 -12.42
CA VAL A 177 -9.27 2.54 -13.52
C VAL A 177 -8.76 1.93 -14.81
N ARG A 178 -9.46 2.19 -15.92
CA ARG A 178 -9.16 1.67 -17.25
C ARG A 178 -8.69 2.78 -18.15
N ARG A 179 -7.68 2.48 -19.01
CA ARG A 179 -7.19 3.38 -20.04
C ARG A 179 -8.28 3.72 -21.04
N GLN A 180 -8.40 5.00 -21.38
CA GLN A 180 -9.31 5.55 -22.37
C GLN A 180 -8.57 5.78 -23.71
N ALA A 181 -9.33 6.05 -24.76
CA ALA A 181 -8.77 6.35 -26.08
C ALA A 181 -7.87 7.60 -26.10
N ASP A 182 -8.14 8.56 -25.22
CA ASP A 182 -7.34 9.77 -25.03
C ASP A 182 -6.05 9.55 -24.18
N GLY A 183 -5.78 8.31 -23.77
CA GLY A 183 -4.65 7.94 -22.93
C GLY A 183 -4.85 8.18 -21.42
N SER A 184 -5.93 8.83 -21.02
CA SER A 184 -6.28 8.99 -19.60
C SER A 184 -6.76 7.67 -18.99
N TYR A 185 -6.78 7.59 -17.65
CA TYR A 185 -7.34 6.45 -16.91
C TYR A 185 -8.56 6.90 -16.12
N ARG A 186 -9.67 6.19 -16.25
CA ARG A 186 -10.94 6.53 -15.56
C ARG A 186 -11.54 5.33 -14.88
N GLY A 187 -12.17 5.56 -13.72
CA GLY A 187 -12.87 4.56 -12.94
C GLY A 187 -13.57 5.17 -11.75
N ARG A 188 -14.28 4.35 -10.99
CA ARG A 188 -14.98 4.76 -9.78
C ARG A 188 -14.05 4.63 -8.58
N LEU A 189 -13.95 5.69 -7.78
CA LEU A 189 -13.28 5.66 -6.50
C LEU A 189 -14.26 5.18 -5.41
N ASN A 190 -13.84 4.18 -4.63
CA ASN A 190 -14.64 3.57 -3.58
C ASN A 190 -13.98 3.82 -2.23
N ARG A 191 -14.77 4.28 -1.27
CA ARG A 191 -14.35 4.44 0.12
C ARG A 191 -14.77 3.21 0.91
N SER A 192 -13.83 2.62 1.66
CA SER A 192 -14.14 1.58 2.64
C SER A 192 -14.83 2.18 3.84
N ALA A 193 -15.95 1.60 4.25
CA ALA A 193 -16.72 2.05 5.41
C ALA A 193 -16.40 1.20 6.65
N SER A 194 -16.35 -0.12 6.49
CA SER A 194 -16.05 -1.08 7.56
C SER A 194 -15.55 -2.39 6.97
N GLY A 195 -14.90 -3.20 7.79
CA GLY A 195 -14.43 -4.52 7.40
C GLY A 195 -13.99 -5.38 8.58
N THR A 196 -13.54 -6.59 8.29
CA THR A 196 -13.07 -7.53 9.29
C THR A 196 -11.79 -6.99 9.94
N PRO A 197 -11.75 -6.90 11.29
CA PRO A 197 -10.55 -6.46 12.00
C PRO A 197 -9.33 -7.32 11.66
N TYR A 198 -8.16 -6.69 11.52
CA TYR A 198 -6.92 -7.40 11.20
C TYR A 198 -6.50 -8.43 12.26
N THR A 199 -7.00 -8.29 13.48
CA THR A 199 -6.75 -9.23 14.58
C THR A 199 -7.53 -10.55 14.45
N THR A 200 -8.55 -10.58 13.60
CA THR A 200 -9.44 -11.74 13.38
C THR A 200 -9.46 -12.22 11.93
N ALA A 201 -8.77 -11.52 11.03
CA ALA A 201 -8.72 -11.82 9.59
C ALA A 201 -7.72 -12.92 9.25
#